data_837380b5be58be4cb16cce430bc113d4
#
_entry.id   837380b5be58be4cb16cce430bc113d4
#
_cell.length_a   1.000
_cell.length_b   1.000
_cell.length_c   1.000
_cell.angle_alpha   90.00
_cell.angle_beta   90.00
_cell.angle_gamma   90.00
#
_symmetry.space_group_name_H-M   'P 1'
#
loop_
_entity.id
_entity.type
_entity.pdbx_description
1 polymer ?
#
loop_
_entity_poly.entity_id
_entity_poly.type
_entity_poly.pdbx_seq_one_letter_code
_entity_poly.pdbx_strand_id
1 'polypeptide(L)'
;MLSTALYHYPIIRYLANDVELWNPIHKQWFKNRPEERVRLRVIEYFLQECQISPNRIGPEFQVDLANQTKGRIDLVCFDTNYQAHCLVECKHVNIPLNEQAAQQIAKYHLSLPSPYLLITNGRFDAWFQCTAKGFEYLESVPDEYRS
;
A
#
# COMPACT_ATOMS: atom_id res chain seq x y z
N MET A 1 -14.26 -6.48 -5.37
CA MET A 1 -13.62 -5.57 -6.33
C MET A 1 -13.48 -4.21 -5.68
N LEU A 2 -12.30 -3.72 -5.67
CA LEU A 2 -12.01 -2.47 -5.03
C LEU A 2 -12.68 -1.32 -5.68
N SER A 3 -12.83 -0.35 -4.87
CA SER A 3 -13.24 0.98 -5.27
C SER A 3 -12.53 1.36 -6.56
N THR A 4 -13.30 1.88 -7.51
CA THR A 4 -12.77 2.42 -8.76
C THR A 4 -11.70 3.50 -8.53
N ALA A 5 -11.64 4.05 -7.33
CA ALA A 5 -10.64 5.03 -6.93
C ALA A 5 -9.20 4.50 -7.07
N LEU A 6 -8.97 3.22 -6.83
CA LEU A 6 -7.66 2.62 -7.03
C LEU A 6 -7.22 2.63 -8.49
N TYR A 7 -8.12 2.89 -9.41
CA TYR A 7 -7.82 2.92 -10.83
C TYR A 7 -7.64 4.34 -11.38
N HIS A 8 -7.73 5.36 -10.53
CA HIS A 8 -7.37 6.70 -10.96
C HIS A 8 -5.90 6.72 -11.38
N TYR A 9 -5.64 7.36 -12.50
CA TYR A 9 -4.27 7.48 -12.97
C TYR A 9 -3.53 8.52 -12.13
N PRO A 10 -2.30 8.22 -11.72
CA PRO A 10 -1.49 9.23 -11.04
C PRO A 10 -1.17 10.38 -12.00
N ILE A 11 -0.78 11.50 -11.45
CA ILE A 11 -0.33 12.64 -12.25
C ILE A 11 0.93 12.22 -13.02
N ILE A 12 0.86 12.37 -14.34
CA ILE A 12 1.89 11.90 -15.27
C ILE A 12 2.53 13.08 -15.96
N ARG A 13 3.85 13.03 -16.10
CA ARG A 13 4.64 13.97 -16.88
C ARG A 13 5.36 13.22 -18.00
N TYR A 14 5.22 13.70 -19.23
CA TYR A 14 5.88 13.13 -20.39
C TYR A 14 7.15 13.93 -20.70
N LEU A 15 8.28 13.24 -20.72
CA LEU A 15 9.58 13.78 -21.14
C LEU A 15 9.93 13.20 -22.52
N ALA A 16 10.94 13.78 -23.17
CA ALA A 16 11.32 13.37 -24.53
C ALA A 16 11.59 11.86 -24.66
N ASN A 17 12.20 11.25 -23.66
CA ASN A 17 12.57 9.84 -23.66
C ASN A 17 12.08 9.06 -22.44
N ASP A 18 11.15 9.63 -21.67
CA ASP A 18 10.72 8.98 -20.42
C ASP A 18 9.33 9.47 -19.99
N VAL A 19 8.77 8.75 -19.06
CA VAL A 19 7.50 9.08 -18.40
C VAL A 19 7.74 9.09 -16.91
N GLU A 20 7.31 10.15 -16.24
CA GLU A 20 7.44 10.28 -14.80
C GLU A 20 6.08 10.45 -14.13
N LEU A 21 6.01 9.97 -12.91
CA LEU A 21 4.81 9.99 -12.06
C LEU A 21 5.07 10.89 -10.85
N TRP A 22 4.08 11.73 -10.53
CA TRP A 22 4.17 12.61 -9.37
C TRP A 22 3.81 11.85 -8.09
N ASN A 23 4.70 11.86 -7.11
CA ASN A 23 4.42 11.32 -5.78
C ASN A 23 4.06 12.49 -4.85
N PRO A 24 2.80 12.60 -4.41
CA PRO A 24 2.33 13.72 -3.60
C PRO A 24 2.84 13.70 -2.16
N ILE A 25 3.35 12.56 -1.69
CA ILE A 25 3.90 12.45 -0.33
C ILE A 25 5.35 12.95 -0.32
N HIS A 26 6.17 12.47 -1.25
CA HIS A 26 7.56 12.93 -1.39
C HIS A 26 7.66 14.27 -2.12
N LYS A 27 6.60 14.70 -2.81
CA LYS A 27 6.57 15.91 -3.64
C LYS A 27 7.69 15.91 -4.67
N GLN A 28 7.84 14.78 -5.35
CA GLN A 28 8.88 14.54 -6.35
C GLN A 28 8.33 13.71 -7.51
N TRP A 29 9.02 13.79 -8.64
CA TRP A 29 8.76 12.96 -9.81
C TRP A 29 9.59 11.69 -9.74
N PHE A 30 8.96 10.54 -10.00
CA PHE A 30 9.60 9.24 -10.04
C PHE A 30 9.38 8.58 -11.40
N LYS A 31 10.30 7.70 -11.79
CA LYS A 31 10.16 6.96 -13.04
C LYS A 31 8.87 6.11 -13.01
N ASN A 32 8.24 6.02 -14.19
CA ASN A 32 7.06 5.21 -14.40
C ASN A 32 7.44 3.72 -14.37
N ARG A 33 7.33 3.11 -13.21
CA ARG A 33 7.50 1.66 -13.02
C ARG A 33 6.16 1.05 -12.66
N PRO A 34 5.91 -0.21 -13.06
CA PRO A 34 4.61 -0.85 -12.79
C PRO A 34 4.19 -0.83 -11.31
N GLU A 35 5.10 -1.19 -10.42
CA GLU A 35 4.79 -1.17 -8.97
C GLU A 35 4.60 0.25 -8.44
N GLU A 36 5.34 1.21 -8.97
CA GLU A 36 5.18 2.62 -8.60
C GLU A 36 3.79 3.13 -8.98
N ARG A 37 3.27 2.73 -10.15
CA ARG A 37 1.92 3.09 -10.55
C ARG A 37 0.87 2.53 -9.57
N VAL A 38 1.04 1.30 -9.14
CA VAL A 38 0.14 0.68 -8.16
C VAL A 38 0.22 1.42 -6.83
N ARG A 39 1.42 1.70 -6.36
CA ARG A 39 1.64 2.43 -5.10
C ARG A 39 0.96 3.81 -5.12
N LEU A 40 1.15 4.56 -6.20
CA LEU A 40 0.56 5.90 -6.32
C LEU A 40 -0.95 5.88 -6.38
N ARG A 41 -1.55 4.85 -6.99
CA ARG A 41 -3.00 4.68 -6.98
C ARG A 41 -3.52 4.46 -5.56
N VAL A 42 -2.83 3.66 -4.77
CA VAL A 42 -3.20 3.47 -3.36
C VAL A 42 -3.06 4.77 -2.58
N ILE A 43 -1.97 5.52 -2.79
CA ILE A 43 -1.78 6.83 -2.16
C ILE A 43 -2.95 7.76 -2.52
N GLU A 44 -3.30 7.86 -3.80
CA GLU A 44 -4.43 8.70 -4.21
C GLU A 44 -5.74 8.25 -3.58
N TYR A 45 -5.97 6.94 -3.54
CA TYR A 45 -7.15 6.39 -2.88
C TYR A 45 -7.23 6.82 -1.41
N PHE A 46 -6.13 6.69 -0.69
CA PHE A 46 -6.09 7.10 0.72
C PHE A 46 -6.32 8.60 0.88
N LEU A 47 -5.72 9.41 0.03
CA LEU A 47 -5.84 10.87 0.12
C LEU A 47 -7.23 11.36 -0.30
N GLN A 48 -7.74 10.88 -1.44
CA GLN A 48 -8.94 11.45 -2.07
C GLN A 48 -10.22 10.78 -1.60
N GLU A 49 -10.22 9.45 -1.51
CA GLU A 49 -11.43 8.71 -1.17
C GLU A 49 -11.57 8.48 0.33
N CYS A 50 -10.47 8.14 1.01
CA CYS A 50 -10.48 7.91 2.45
C CYS A 50 -10.22 9.18 3.25
N GLN A 51 -9.81 10.27 2.59
CA GLN A 51 -9.50 11.56 3.22
C GLN A 51 -8.47 11.44 4.35
N ILE A 52 -7.50 10.55 4.15
CA ILE A 52 -6.41 10.38 5.09
C ILE A 52 -5.40 11.51 4.87
N SER A 53 -4.92 12.11 5.96
CA SER A 53 -3.93 13.17 5.87
C SER A 53 -2.60 12.65 5.30
N PRO A 54 -1.93 13.43 4.42
CA PRO A 54 -0.65 13.02 3.83
C PRO A 54 0.42 12.65 4.85
N ASN A 55 0.43 13.27 6.02
CA ASN A 55 1.41 12.99 7.05
C ASN A 55 1.20 11.64 7.76
N ARG A 56 0.09 10.95 7.46
CA ARG A 56 -0.20 9.61 7.97
C ARG A 56 0.10 8.51 6.95
N ILE A 57 0.73 8.85 5.81
CA ILE A 57 1.08 7.89 4.76
C ILE A 57 2.59 7.85 4.64
N GLY A 58 3.18 6.68 4.88
CA GLY A 58 4.62 6.44 4.77
C GLY A 58 4.94 5.49 3.61
N PRO A 59 5.32 6.02 2.43
CA PRO A 59 5.75 5.16 1.34
C PRO A 59 7.17 4.67 1.55
N GLU A 60 7.45 3.45 1.07
CA GLU A 60 8.76 2.82 1.17
C GLU A 60 9.30 2.79 2.61
N PHE A 61 8.44 2.42 3.54
CA PHE A 61 8.74 2.46 4.97
C PHE A 61 9.70 1.33 5.36
N GLN A 62 10.85 1.69 5.93
CA GLN A 62 11.85 0.71 6.35
C GLN A 62 11.51 0.12 7.72
N VAL A 63 11.70 -1.20 7.84
CA VAL A 63 11.49 -1.94 9.09
C VAL A 63 12.69 -2.85 9.35
N ASP A 64 12.97 -3.07 10.63
CA ASP A 64 13.97 -4.03 11.05
C ASP A 64 13.30 -5.41 11.20
N LEU A 65 13.81 -6.38 10.45
CA LEU A 65 13.32 -7.75 10.48
C LEU A 65 14.21 -8.60 11.40
N ALA A 66 13.76 -9.82 11.67
CA ALA A 66 14.56 -10.79 12.40
C ALA A 66 15.91 -11.01 11.72
N ASN A 67 16.93 -11.47 12.50
CA ASN A 67 18.28 -11.75 12.01
C ASN A 67 19.03 -10.52 11.48
N GLN A 68 18.72 -9.33 12.01
CA GLN A 68 19.37 -8.07 11.63
C GLN A 68 19.21 -7.71 10.15
N THR A 69 18.27 -8.34 9.46
CA THR A 69 17.93 -7.96 8.09
C THR A 69 16.99 -6.76 8.10
N LYS A 70 17.02 -6.00 7.00
CA LYS A 70 16.11 -4.86 6.81
C LYS A 70 15.11 -5.19 5.73
N GLY A 71 13.87 -4.77 5.95
CA GLY A 71 12.80 -4.88 4.97
C GLY A 71 12.23 -3.51 4.67
N ARG A 72 11.44 -3.44 3.60
CA ARG A 72 10.77 -2.22 3.19
C ARG A 72 9.34 -2.54 2.84
N ILE A 73 8.42 -1.85 3.51
CA ILE A 73 6.99 -1.95 3.24
C ILE A 73 6.65 -0.88 2.20
N ASP A 74 5.90 -1.26 1.18
CA ASP A 74 5.56 -0.32 0.10
C ASP A 74 4.81 0.91 0.58
N LEU A 75 3.84 0.71 1.47
CA LEU A 75 3.12 1.79 2.13
C LEU A 75 2.73 1.38 3.54
N VAL A 76 2.78 2.34 4.45
CA VAL A 76 2.16 2.21 5.76
C VAL A 76 1.17 3.36 5.94
N CYS A 77 -0.05 3.04 6.30
CA CYS A 77 -1.02 4.03 6.73
C CYS A 77 -1.05 4.03 8.26
N PHE A 78 -0.84 5.20 8.86
CA PHE A 78 -0.87 5.38 10.30
C PHE A 78 -2.22 5.92 10.76
N ASP A 79 -2.62 5.59 11.98
CA ASP A 79 -3.82 6.17 12.58
C ASP A 79 -3.52 7.59 13.12
N THR A 80 -4.51 8.21 13.76
CA THR A 80 -4.36 9.56 14.31
C THR A 80 -3.38 9.65 15.48
N ASN A 81 -3.02 8.52 16.08
CA ASN A 81 -1.99 8.43 17.12
C ASN A 81 -0.63 8.04 16.57
N TYR A 82 -0.48 8.02 15.23
CA TYR A 82 0.73 7.60 14.51
C TYR A 82 1.16 6.17 14.82
N GLN A 83 0.19 5.31 15.11
CA GLN A 83 0.42 3.86 15.15
C GLN A 83 0.11 3.27 13.79
N ALA A 84 0.86 2.24 13.37
CA ALA A 84 0.59 1.57 12.10
C ALA A 84 -0.83 1.00 12.12
N HIS A 85 -1.61 1.30 11.10
CA HIS A 85 -3.00 0.89 10.98
C HIS A 85 -3.24 -0.05 9.79
N CYS A 86 -2.56 0.19 8.67
CA CYS A 86 -2.63 -0.68 7.50
C CYS A 86 -1.25 -0.77 6.84
N LEU A 87 -0.76 -1.99 6.67
CA LEU A 87 0.42 -2.27 5.86
C LEU A 87 -0.04 -2.60 4.44
N VAL A 88 0.64 -2.06 3.45
CA VAL A 88 0.28 -2.25 2.03
C VAL A 88 1.47 -2.83 1.28
N GLU A 89 1.22 -3.92 0.56
CA GLU A 89 2.16 -4.50 -0.39
C GLU A 89 1.62 -4.34 -1.80
N CYS A 90 2.41 -3.69 -2.65
CA CYS A 90 2.05 -3.42 -4.04
C CYS A 90 2.80 -4.38 -4.96
N LYS A 91 2.08 -5.01 -5.87
CA LYS A 91 2.63 -5.92 -6.86
C LYS A 91 2.38 -5.41 -8.26
N HIS A 92 3.18 -5.87 -9.21
CA HIS A 92 2.96 -5.58 -10.62
C HIS A 92 1.56 -6.08 -11.04
N VAL A 93 0.91 -5.34 -11.93
CA VAL A 93 -0.46 -5.62 -12.38
C VAL A 93 -0.65 -7.03 -12.96
N ASN A 94 0.40 -7.64 -13.48
CA ASN A 94 0.37 -8.98 -14.05
C ASN A 94 0.75 -10.09 -13.05
N ILE A 95 1.07 -9.73 -11.80
CA ILE A 95 1.44 -10.71 -10.78
C ILE A 95 0.17 -11.09 -10.02
N PRO A 96 -0.18 -12.40 -9.95
CA PRO A 96 -1.33 -12.84 -9.18
C PRO A 96 -1.09 -12.63 -7.68
N LEU A 97 -2.15 -12.30 -6.96
CA LEU A 97 -2.12 -12.24 -5.51
C LEU A 97 -2.24 -13.67 -4.96
N ASN A 98 -1.23 -14.12 -4.24
CA ASN A 98 -1.14 -15.49 -3.74
C ASN A 98 -0.63 -15.53 -2.30
N GLU A 99 -0.48 -16.74 -1.76
CA GLU A 99 0.01 -16.93 -0.40
C GLU A 99 1.41 -16.36 -0.17
N GLN A 100 2.29 -16.38 -1.16
CA GLN A 100 3.64 -15.83 -1.01
C GLN A 100 3.61 -14.33 -0.68
N ALA A 101 2.73 -13.58 -1.37
CA ALA A 101 2.55 -12.15 -1.08
C ALA A 101 2.01 -11.95 0.33
N ALA A 102 1.04 -12.76 0.75
CA ALA A 102 0.50 -12.72 2.10
C ALA A 102 1.56 -13.04 3.16
N GLN A 103 2.39 -14.05 2.92
CA GLN A 103 3.48 -14.41 3.83
C GLN A 103 4.53 -13.32 3.94
N GLN A 104 4.83 -12.64 2.83
CA GLN A 104 5.79 -11.53 2.83
C GLN A 104 5.30 -10.39 3.73
N ILE A 105 4.06 -9.96 3.56
CA ILE A 105 3.53 -8.86 4.36
C ILE A 105 3.34 -9.27 5.83
N ALA A 106 3.06 -10.54 6.09
CA ALA A 106 2.96 -11.06 7.44
C ALA A 106 4.28 -10.94 8.21
N LYS A 107 5.42 -11.11 7.53
CA LYS A 107 6.75 -10.88 8.15
C LYS A 107 6.91 -9.45 8.62
N TYR A 108 6.45 -8.50 7.83
CA TYR A 108 6.52 -7.09 8.21
C TYR A 108 5.66 -6.79 9.42
N HIS A 109 4.51 -7.45 9.53
CA HIS A 109 3.61 -7.29 10.66
C HIS A 109 4.26 -7.69 11.99
N LEU A 110 5.15 -8.67 12.00
CA LEU A 110 5.89 -9.04 13.21
C LEU A 110 6.75 -7.88 13.74
N SER A 111 7.30 -7.08 12.83
CA SER A 111 8.15 -5.93 13.18
C SER A 111 7.35 -4.64 13.38
N LEU A 112 6.24 -4.52 12.69
CA LEU A 112 5.36 -3.34 12.73
C LEU A 112 3.90 -3.81 12.82
N PRO A 113 3.42 -4.19 14.01
CA PRO A 113 2.06 -4.69 14.17
C PRO A 113 1.02 -3.69 13.67
N SER A 114 0.03 -4.20 12.93
CA SER A 114 -1.02 -3.41 12.32
C SER A 114 -2.31 -4.20 12.26
N PRO A 115 -3.49 -3.59 12.53
CA PRO A 115 -4.75 -4.32 12.46
C PRO A 115 -5.15 -4.75 11.06
N TYR A 116 -4.67 -4.08 10.01
CA TYR A 116 -5.05 -4.40 8.64
C TYR A 116 -3.85 -4.58 7.73
N LEU A 117 -4.00 -5.45 6.75
CA LEU A 117 -3.05 -5.64 5.67
C LEU A 117 -3.80 -5.53 4.34
N LEU A 118 -3.19 -4.84 3.37
CA LEU A 118 -3.69 -4.76 2.00
C LEU A 118 -2.61 -5.27 1.06
N ILE A 119 -2.96 -6.21 0.21
CA ILE A 119 -2.12 -6.63 -0.91
C ILE A 119 -2.87 -6.28 -2.18
N THR A 120 -2.22 -5.55 -3.07
CA THR A 120 -2.86 -5.13 -4.33
C THR A 120 -1.88 -5.20 -5.49
N ASN A 121 -2.39 -5.58 -6.66
CA ASN A 121 -1.67 -5.47 -7.93
C ASN A 121 -2.28 -4.38 -8.84
N GLY A 122 -3.18 -3.57 -8.32
CA GLY A 122 -3.87 -2.54 -9.08
C GLY A 122 -5.11 -3.01 -9.81
N ARG A 123 -5.27 -4.33 -9.97
CA ARG A 123 -6.48 -4.96 -10.54
C ARG A 123 -7.33 -5.63 -9.48
N PHE A 124 -6.64 -6.31 -8.57
CA PHE A 124 -7.26 -7.05 -7.47
C PHE A 124 -6.62 -6.62 -6.18
N ASP A 125 -7.42 -6.66 -5.13
CA ASP A 125 -6.96 -6.34 -3.79
C ASP A 125 -7.43 -7.41 -2.84
N ALA A 126 -6.55 -7.72 -1.91
CA ALA A 126 -6.86 -8.62 -0.82
C ALA A 126 -6.66 -7.89 0.49
N TRP A 127 -7.72 -7.74 1.24
CA TRP A 127 -7.72 -7.14 2.56
C TRP A 127 -7.72 -8.23 3.63
N PHE A 128 -6.92 -8.03 4.66
CA PHE A 128 -6.83 -8.94 5.79
C PHE A 128 -6.95 -8.16 7.08
N GLN A 129 -7.55 -8.79 8.08
CA GLN A 129 -7.59 -8.27 9.43
C GLN A 129 -6.76 -9.16 10.34
N CYS A 130 -5.95 -8.55 11.19
CA CYS A 130 -5.19 -9.27 12.20
C CYS A 130 -6.09 -9.50 13.42
N THR A 131 -6.25 -10.77 13.80
CA THR A 131 -7.02 -11.19 14.96
C THR A 131 -6.14 -12.04 15.88
N ALA A 132 -6.69 -12.42 17.03
CA ALA A 132 -5.98 -13.35 17.94
C ALA A 132 -5.64 -14.68 17.27
N LYS A 133 -6.34 -15.06 16.21
CA LYS A 133 -6.12 -16.30 15.45
C LYS A 133 -5.15 -16.13 14.28
N GLY A 134 -4.60 -14.92 14.05
CA GLY A 134 -3.75 -14.60 12.92
C GLY A 134 -4.45 -13.67 11.92
N PHE A 135 -4.09 -13.78 10.64
CA PHE A 135 -4.68 -12.96 9.58
C PHE A 135 -5.92 -13.63 9.02
N GLU A 136 -7.00 -12.90 8.98
CA GLU A 136 -8.27 -13.36 8.40
C GLU A 136 -8.57 -12.51 7.15
N TYR A 137 -8.86 -13.19 6.04
CA TYR A 137 -9.28 -12.54 4.81
C TYR A 137 -10.62 -11.83 5.02
N LEU A 138 -10.70 -10.60 4.51
CA LEU A 138 -11.93 -9.81 4.55
C LEU A 138 -12.58 -9.82 3.17
N GLU A 139 -13.87 -10.13 3.13
CA GLU A 139 -14.64 -10.09 1.87
C GLU A 139 -14.96 -8.68 1.41
N SER A 140 -14.83 -7.71 2.30
CA SER A 140 -15.09 -6.30 1.98
C SER A 140 -14.01 -5.41 2.57
N VAL A 141 -13.87 -4.23 1.97
CA VAL A 141 -12.93 -3.19 2.45
C VAL A 141 -13.33 -2.78 3.87
N PRO A 142 -12.37 -2.66 4.82
CA PRO A 142 -12.67 -2.15 6.15
C PRO A 142 -13.31 -0.76 6.09
N ASP A 143 -14.19 -0.47 7.05
CA ASP A 143 -14.97 0.78 7.05
C ASP A 143 -14.09 2.02 6.98
N GLU A 144 -12.93 2.00 7.64
CA GLU A 144 -11.99 3.12 7.66
C GLU A 144 -11.39 3.43 6.28
N TYR A 145 -11.46 2.46 5.34
CA TYR A 145 -10.90 2.58 4.00
C TYR A 145 -11.97 2.55 2.91
N ARG A 146 -13.22 2.71 3.27
CA ARG A 146 -14.31 2.89 2.31
C ARG A 146 -14.43 4.35 1.90
N SER A 147 -14.74 4.52 0.64
CA SER A 147 -15.08 5.85 0.11
C SER A 147 -16.54 6.23 0.42
#